data_e745ca8280b2742858cdad121d564d31
#
_entry.id   e745ca8280b2742858cdad121d564d31
#
_cell.length_a   1.000
_cell.length_b   1.000
_cell.length_c   1.000
_cell.angle_alpha   90.00
_cell.angle_beta   90.00
_cell.angle_gamma   90.00
#
_symmetry.space_group_name_H-M   'P 1'
#
loop_
_entity.id
_entity.type
_entity.pdbx_description
1 polymer ?
#
loop_
_entity_poly.entity_id
_entity_poly.type
_entity_poly.pdbx_seq_one_letter_code
_entity_poly.pdbx_strand_id
1 'polypeptide(L)'
;MTGEAGGFGPGAGEAGRTSASDGSGGALGDEGSGFRKVARVVLLDPQDRILLMHGYEPDNPDDSWWFTPGGGLEGDETRAEAALRELAEETGITDVQLGPVLWRRMCSFPFDGRRWDQDEWYFLARTTQTEAVPTDLTELERRSTTGLRWWTSAELSAARETVYPTRLAELLRTLLDEGPPRAPVVLAPEIV
;
A
#
# COMPACT_ATOMS: atom_id res chain seq x y z
N MET A 1 -26.78 -74.73 -17.98
CA MET A 1 -26.88 -75.25 -16.64
C MET A 1 -26.47 -74.10 -15.71
N THR A 2 -27.45 -73.42 -15.18
CA THR A 2 -27.95 -73.53 -13.81
C THR A 2 -26.89 -73.06 -12.77
N GLY A 3 -27.08 -72.14 -11.95
CA GLY A 3 -28.15 -71.43 -11.27
C GLY A 3 -27.53 -70.43 -10.34
N GLU A 4 -28.19 -69.34 -10.16
CA GLU A 4 -28.95 -68.98 -8.92
C GLU A 4 -28.12 -68.91 -7.65
N ALA A 5 -28.27 -68.05 -6.79
CA ALA A 5 -29.18 -66.94 -6.43
C ALA A 5 -28.75 -66.30 -5.12
N GLY A 6 -29.29 -65.17 -4.88
CA GLY A 6 -29.63 -64.68 -3.54
C GLY A 6 -28.59 -63.81 -2.84
N GLY A 7 -28.87 -62.66 -2.31
CA GLY A 7 -30.08 -61.92 -2.07
C GLY A 7 -29.85 -60.91 -0.98
N PHE A 8 -30.59 -59.82 -1.08
CA PHE A 8 -31.00 -58.87 -0.06
C PHE A 8 -30.01 -57.80 0.48
N GLY A 9 -30.36 -56.55 0.15
CA GLY A 9 -29.96 -55.30 0.76
C GLY A 9 -30.68 -55.06 2.10
N PRO A 10 -30.96 -53.82 2.58
CA PRO A 10 -30.75 -52.49 2.00
C PRO A 10 -30.08 -51.53 3.01
N GLY A 11 -29.73 -50.30 2.57
CA GLY A 11 -29.36 -49.24 3.47
C GLY A 11 -29.10 -47.93 2.70
N ALA A 12 -30.10 -47.09 2.68
CA ALA A 12 -30.06 -45.76 2.07
C ALA A 12 -29.11 -44.81 2.80
N GLY A 13 -28.44 -43.97 2.07
CA GLY A 13 -27.63 -42.87 2.59
C GLY A 13 -27.35 -41.88 1.46
N GLU A 14 -27.91 -40.75 1.58
CA GLU A 14 -28.18 -39.66 0.67
C GLU A 14 -26.94 -39.03 0.02
N ALA A 15 -27.10 -38.63 -1.23
CA ALA A 15 -26.12 -37.97 -2.05
C ALA A 15 -25.90 -36.53 -1.65
N GLY A 16 -24.69 -36.20 -1.25
CA GLY A 16 -24.20 -34.83 -1.20
C GLY A 16 -23.61 -34.43 -2.53
N ARG A 17 -24.29 -33.55 -3.25
CA ARG A 17 -23.77 -32.92 -4.46
C ARG A 17 -22.73 -31.89 -4.03
N THR A 18 -21.48 -32.06 -4.35
CA THR A 18 -20.48 -31.00 -4.33
C THR A 18 -20.56 -30.22 -5.63
N SER A 19 -21.15 -29.04 -5.54
CA SER A 19 -21.06 -28.05 -6.58
C SER A 19 -19.66 -27.40 -6.47
N ALA A 20 -18.89 -27.52 -7.56
CA ALA A 20 -17.70 -26.72 -7.74
C ALA A 20 -18.12 -25.25 -7.87
N SER A 21 -17.74 -24.41 -6.92
CA SER A 21 -17.81 -22.97 -7.06
C SER A 21 -16.45 -22.47 -7.51
N ASP A 22 -16.44 -21.86 -8.69
CA ASP A 22 -15.32 -21.06 -9.18
C ASP A 22 -15.00 -19.97 -8.15
N GLY A 23 -13.87 -20.13 -7.51
CA GLY A 23 -13.32 -19.14 -6.61
C GLY A 23 -12.48 -18.13 -7.38
N SER A 24 -13.06 -16.98 -7.73
CA SER A 24 -12.27 -15.78 -7.99
C SER A 24 -11.60 -15.39 -6.67
N GLY A 25 -10.29 -15.63 -6.58
CA GLY A 25 -9.50 -15.31 -5.41
C GLY A 25 -9.31 -13.81 -5.29
N GLY A 26 -10.19 -13.14 -4.55
CA GLY A 26 -9.90 -11.88 -3.93
C GLY A 26 -9.00 -12.17 -2.73
N ALA A 27 -7.80 -11.59 -2.68
CA ALA A 27 -6.91 -11.71 -1.54
C ALA A 27 -7.64 -11.20 -0.28
N LEU A 28 -7.98 -12.15 0.61
CA LEU A 28 -8.55 -11.84 1.92
C LEU A 28 -7.41 -11.31 2.79
N GLY A 29 -7.44 -10.01 3.07
CA GLY A 29 -6.56 -9.41 4.06
C GLY A 29 -6.74 -10.03 5.44
N ASP A 30 -5.66 -10.09 6.19
CA ASP A 30 -5.54 -10.58 7.57
C ASP A 30 -6.70 -10.14 8.46
N GLU A 31 -7.53 -11.08 8.88
CA GLU A 31 -8.72 -10.88 9.73
C GLU A 31 -8.40 -10.55 11.21
N GLY A 32 -7.21 -9.99 11.49
CA GLY A 32 -6.77 -9.70 12.87
C GLY A 32 -7.02 -8.29 13.37
N SER A 33 -7.21 -7.27 12.53
CA SER A 33 -7.36 -5.87 12.98
C SER A 33 -8.33 -5.01 12.18
N GLY A 34 -8.97 -5.49 11.14
CA GLY A 34 -9.85 -4.66 10.29
C GLY A 34 -9.10 -3.61 9.43
N PHE A 35 -7.81 -3.40 9.67
CA PHE A 35 -6.98 -2.44 8.93
C PHE A 35 -6.05 -3.16 7.94
N ARG A 36 -6.05 -2.68 6.68
CA ARG A 36 -5.11 -3.15 5.66
C ARG A 36 -3.69 -2.74 6.05
N LYS A 37 -2.77 -3.70 6.07
CA LYS A 37 -1.34 -3.42 6.30
C LYS A 37 -0.75 -2.77 5.05
N VAL A 38 -0.09 -1.63 5.24
CA VAL A 38 0.49 -0.84 4.15
C VAL A 38 1.93 -0.48 4.48
N ALA A 39 2.81 -0.57 3.49
CA ALA A 39 4.17 -0.08 3.56
C ALA A 39 4.32 1.17 2.68
N ARG A 40 4.84 2.26 3.24
CA ARG A 40 5.12 3.52 2.58
C ARG A 40 6.61 3.81 2.57
N VAL A 41 7.08 4.54 1.58
CA VAL A 41 8.50 4.86 1.43
C VAL A 41 8.74 6.37 1.46
N VAL A 42 9.50 6.83 2.44
CA VAL A 42 10.10 8.17 2.47
C VAL A 42 11.40 8.09 1.69
N LEU A 43 11.31 8.22 0.37
CA LEU A 43 12.46 8.13 -0.54
C LEU A 43 13.14 9.47 -0.67
N LEU A 44 14.43 9.52 -0.31
CA LEU A 44 15.25 10.72 -0.41
C LEU A 44 16.31 10.56 -1.50
N ASP A 45 16.49 11.61 -2.28
CA ASP A 45 17.58 11.74 -3.24
C ASP A 45 18.87 12.31 -2.61
N PRO A 46 19.99 12.47 -3.36
CA PRO A 46 21.23 13.03 -2.83
C PRO A 46 21.15 14.50 -2.40
N GLN A 47 20.10 15.22 -2.77
CA GLN A 47 19.82 16.60 -2.37
C GLN A 47 18.81 16.69 -1.21
N ASP A 48 18.50 15.56 -0.56
CA ASP A 48 17.52 15.46 0.53
C ASP A 48 16.09 15.88 0.11
N ARG A 49 15.75 15.75 -1.19
CA ARG A 49 14.40 15.91 -1.67
C ARG A 49 13.63 14.59 -1.50
N ILE A 50 12.38 14.68 -1.14
CA ILE A 50 11.48 13.53 -1.05
C ILE A 50 10.69 13.34 -2.35
N LEU A 51 10.54 12.09 -2.80
CA LEU A 51 9.67 11.75 -3.92
C LEU A 51 8.24 11.57 -3.44
N LEU A 52 7.30 12.28 -4.07
CA LEU A 52 5.87 12.10 -3.84
C LEU A 52 5.14 11.80 -5.14
N MET A 53 4.03 11.08 -5.01
CA MET A 53 3.05 10.80 -6.04
C MET A 53 1.91 11.81 -5.94
N HIS A 54 1.38 12.24 -7.08
CA HIS A 54 0.18 13.07 -7.15
C HIS A 54 -1.02 12.21 -7.49
N GLY A 55 -1.98 12.14 -6.57
CA GLY A 55 -3.23 11.41 -6.73
C GLY A 55 -4.44 12.33 -6.73
N TYR A 56 -5.56 11.81 -7.21
CA TYR A 56 -6.86 12.49 -7.21
C TYR A 56 -8.00 11.47 -7.10
N GLU A 57 -9.17 11.94 -6.62
CA GLU A 57 -10.37 11.11 -6.59
C GLU A 57 -10.87 10.86 -8.02
N PRO A 58 -10.99 9.61 -8.49
CA PRO A 58 -11.35 9.29 -9.88
C PRO A 58 -12.65 9.95 -10.36
N ASP A 59 -13.63 10.10 -9.46
CA ASP A 59 -14.93 10.72 -9.77
C ASP A 59 -14.94 12.25 -9.57
N ASN A 60 -13.86 12.83 -9.01
CA ASN A 60 -13.71 14.25 -8.78
C ASN A 60 -12.23 14.69 -8.90
N PRO A 61 -11.69 14.88 -10.11
CA PRO A 61 -10.28 15.20 -10.33
C PRO A 61 -9.80 16.51 -9.68
N ASP A 62 -10.71 17.39 -9.26
CA ASP A 62 -10.36 18.62 -8.53
C ASP A 62 -9.99 18.32 -7.05
N ASP A 63 -10.35 17.15 -6.54
CA ASP A 63 -9.94 16.66 -5.23
C ASP A 63 -8.65 15.85 -5.37
N SER A 64 -7.53 16.55 -5.19
CA SER A 64 -6.19 16.01 -5.43
C SER A 64 -5.26 16.21 -4.23
N TRP A 65 -4.25 15.34 -4.12
CA TRP A 65 -3.29 15.34 -3.01
C TRP A 65 -1.95 14.73 -3.41
N TRP A 66 -0.94 15.00 -2.59
CA TRP A 66 0.37 14.37 -2.69
C TRP A 66 0.57 13.36 -1.56
N PHE A 67 1.23 12.25 -1.88
CA PHE A 67 1.50 11.18 -0.90
C PHE A 67 2.79 10.42 -1.26
N THR A 68 3.32 9.67 -0.29
CA THR A 68 4.52 8.86 -0.47
C THR A 68 4.21 7.58 -1.25
N PRO A 69 5.11 7.09 -2.11
CA PRO A 69 5.00 5.78 -2.74
C PRO A 69 4.78 4.66 -1.74
N GLY A 70 4.11 3.60 -2.17
CA GLY A 70 3.87 2.40 -1.38
C GLY A 70 2.42 1.96 -1.34
N GLY A 71 2.21 0.69 -0.99
CA GLY A 71 0.91 0.04 -1.01
C GLY A 71 0.77 -1.09 -0.02
N GLY A 72 -0.24 -1.92 -0.26
CA GLY A 72 -0.60 -3.01 0.64
C GLY A 72 0.29 -4.22 0.49
N LEU A 73 0.43 -4.97 1.58
CA LEU A 73 1.13 -6.25 1.55
C LEU A 73 0.37 -7.27 0.70
N GLU A 74 1.10 -8.10 -0.03
CA GLU A 74 0.60 -9.21 -0.84
C GLU A 74 1.13 -10.55 -0.30
N GLY A 75 0.25 -11.55 -0.24
CA GLY A 75 0.62 -12.88 0.24
C GLY A 75 1.36 -12.85 1.59
N ASP A 76 2.49 -13.52 1.65
CA ASP A 76 3.31 -13.64 2.87
C ASP A 76 4.49 -12.65 2.92
N GLU A 77 4.49 -11.62 2.07
CA GLU A 77 5.59 -10.64 2.04
C GLU A 77 5.67 -9.84 3.35
N THR A 78 6.89 -9.47 3.71
CA THR A 78 7.15 -8.53 4.80
C THR A 78 6.84 -7.10 4.37
N ARG A 79 6.66 -6.19 5.34
CA ARG A 79 6.48 -4.76 5.02
C ARG A 79 7.67 -4.15 4.27
N ALA A 80 8.88 -4.67 4.49
CA ALA A 80 10.08 -4.21 3.78
C ALA A 80 10.07 -4.66 2.31
N GLU A 81 9.65 -5.89 2.04
CA GLU A 81 9.49 -6.42 0.68
C GLU A 81 8.39 -5.65 -0.06
N ALA A 82 7.21 -5.44 0.57
CA ALA A 82 6.15 -4.62 0.01
C ALA A 82 6.63 -3.20 -0.33
N ALA A 83 7.36 -2.55 0.58
CA ALA A 83 7.90 -1.21 0.35
C ALA A 83 8.80 -1.14 -0.89
N LEU A 84 9.66 -2.13 -1.09
CA LEU A 84 10.57 -2.19 -2.26
C LEU A 84 9.83 -2.54 -3.55
N ARG A 85 8.88 -3.47 -3.50
CA ARG A 85 8.05 -3.87 -4.66
C ARG A 85 7.23 -2.69 -5.14
N GLU A 86 6.44 -2.09 -4.27
CA GLU A 86 5.58 -0.94 -4.59
C GLU A 86 6.40 0.25 -5.11
N LEU A 87 7.53 0.55 -4.47
CA LEU A 87 8.41 1.62 -4.95
C LEU A 87 8.89 1.37 -6.38
N ALA A 88 9.28 0.13 -6.71
CA ALA A 88 9.72 -0.22 -8.06
C ALA A 88 8.59 -0.12 -9.08
N GLU A 89 7.39 -0.60 -8.75
CA GLU A 89 6.20 -0.58 -9.61
C GLU A 89 5.72 0.84 -9.87
N GLU A 90 5.59 1.65 -8.82
CA GLU A 90 5.05 3.01 -8.89
C GLU A 90 6.05 4.06 -9.40
N THR A 91 7.35 3.81 -9.28
CA THR A 91 8.36 4.83 -9.63
C THR A 91 9.44 4.37 -10.59
N GLY A 92 9.59 3.07 -10.84
CA GLY A 92 10.68 2.51 -11.63
C GLY A 92 12.06 2.59 -10.94
N ILE A 93 12.12 3.08 -9.69
CA ILE A 93 13.37 3.21 -8.93
C ILE A 93 13.65 1.90 -8.20
N THR A 94 14.79 1.28 -8.52
CA THR A 94 15.23 -0.01 -7.96
C THR A 94 16.58 0.05 -7.26
N ASP A 95 17.41 1.06 -7.54
CA ASP A 95 18.67 1.30 -6.82
C ASP A 95 18.38 2.04 -5.51
N VAL A 96 18.03 1.28 -4.47
CA VAL A 96 17.51 1.81 -3.21
C VAL A 96 18.22 1.19 -2.02
N GLN A 97 18.67 2.02 -1.11
CA GLN A 97 19.07 1.64 0.23
C GLN A 97 17.90 1.80 1.19
N LEU A 98 17.21 0.70 1.51
CA LEU A 98 16.13 0.69 2.49
C LEU A 98 16.70 0.80 3.91
N GLY A 99 16.20 1.77 4.65
CA GLY A 99 16.58 2.07 6.02
C GLY A 99 15.52 1.63 7.05
N PRO A 100 15.55 2.22 8.24
CA PRO A 100 14.62 1.87 9.32
C PRO A 100 13.20 2.37 9.06
N VAL A 101 12.24 1.81 9.80
CA VAL A 101 10.90 2.37 9.93
C VAL A 101 10.98 3.68 10.73
N LEU A 102 10.47 4.74 10.14
CA LEU A 102 10.43 6.07 10.75
C LEU A 102 9.16 6.28 11.56
N TRP A 103 8.02 6.01 10.93
CA TRP A 103 6.70 6.34 11.46
C TRP A 103 5.72 5.20 11.25
N ARG A 104 4.69 5.17 12.10
CA ARG A 104 3.48 4.36 11.94
C ARG A 104 2.26 5.24 12.08
N ARG A 105 1.26 5.08 11.21
CA ARG A 105 0.03 5.83 11.22
C ARG A 105 -1.16 4.91 10.97
N MET A 106 -2.24 5.11 11.74
CA MET A 106 -3.54 4.57 11.38
C MET A 106 -4.29 5.65 10.60
N CYS A 107 -4.89 5.31 9.46
CA CYS A 107 -5.72 6.25 8.72
C CYS A 107 -6.96 5.58 8.16
N SER A 108 -8.01 6.39 7.96
CA SER A 108 -9.28 5.97 7.41
C SER A 108 -9.83 7.09 6.52
N PHE A 109 -10.07 6.80 5.25
CA PHE A 109 -10.49 7.78 4.26
C PHE A 109 -11.38 7.16 3.17
N PRO A 110 -12.32 7.95 2.58
CA PRO A 110 -13.04 7.53 1.40
C PRO A 110 -12.14 7.65 0.16
N PHE A 111 -12.21 6.69 -0.75
CA PHE A 111 -11.54 6.75 -2.04
C PHE A 111 -12.15 5.73 -3.00
N ASP A 112 -12.43 6.14 -4.23
CA ASP A 112 -13.04 5.31 -5.28
C ASP A 112 -14.32 4.60 -4.79
N GLY A 113 -15.22 5.38 -4.15
CA GLY A 113 -16.53 4.92 -3.69
C GLY A 113 -16.55 3.97 -2.50
N ARG A 114 -15.41 3.73 -1.84
CA ARG A 114 -15.31 2.89 -0.64
C ARG A 114 -14.43 3.52 0.44
N ARG A 115 -14.56 3.02 1.67
CA ARG A 115 -13.71 3.43 2.78
C ARG A 115 -12.47 2.52 2.86
N TRP A 116 -11.33 3.15 3.06
CA TRP A 116 -10.06 2.48 3.24
C TRP A 116 -9.55 2.71 4.66
N ASP A 117 -9.37 1.62 5.38
CA ASP A 117 -8.78 1.61 6.71
C ASP A 117 -7.37 1.00 6.62
N GLN A 118 -6.34 1.77 6.98
CA GLN A 118 -4.95 1.38 6.75
C GLN A 118 -4.09 1.53 8.01
N ASP A 119 -3.21 0.53 8.25
CA ASP A 119 -2.08 0.57 9.18
C ASP A 119 -0.80 0.77 8.36
N GLU A 120 -0.38 2.03 8.25
CA GLU A 120 0.74 2.44 7.42
C GLU A 120 2.05 2.50 8.19
N TRP A 121 3.10 1.93 7.62
CA TRP A 121 4.45 1.94 8.12
C TRP A 121 5.37 2.61 7.12
N TYR A 122 6.03 3.70 7.52
CA TYR A 122 6.87 4.54 6.68
C TYR A 122 8.33 4.18 6.85
N PHE A 123 8.94 3.65 5.79
CA PHE A 123 10.36 3.32 5.74
C PHE A 123 11.17 4.50 5.20
N LEU A 124 12.31 4.78 5.80
CA LEU A 124 13.32 5.63 5.15
C LEU A 124 13.94 4.85 3.99
N ALA A 125 14.14 5.51 2.87
CA ALA A 125 14.95 4.98 1.78
C ALA A 125 15.78 6.09 1.14
N ARG A 126 16.92 5.70 0.58
CA ARG A 126 17.80 6.59 -0.18
C ARG A 126 18.13 5.99 -1.54
N THR A 127 18.23 6.85 -2.54
CA THR A 127 18.58 6.46 -3.91
C THR A 127 19.48 7.52 -4.54
N THR A 128 20.27 7.10 -5.53
CA THR A 128 20.96 8.01 -6.45
C THR A 128 20.22 8.15 -7.78
N GLN A 129 19.24 7.30 -8.04
CA GLN A 129 18.38 7.33 -9.23
C GLN A 129 17.30 8.41 -9.04
N THR A 130 17.40 9.50 -9.80
CA THR A 130 16.45 10.63 -9.69
C THR A 130 15.41 10.68 -10.79
N GLU A 131 15.58 9.88 -11.84
CA GLU A 131 14.58 9.68 -12.89
C GLU A 131 13.56 8.64 -12.40
N ALA A 132 12.31 9.07 -12.28
CA ALA A 132 11.21 8.25 -11.79
C ALA A 132 10.15 8.11 -12.88
N VAL A 133 9.92 6.87 -13.33
CA VAL A 133 8.90 6.54 -14.34
C VAL A 133 8.18 5.28 -13.88
N PRO A 134 6.87 5.32 -13.61
CA PRO A 134 6.11 4.15 -13.21
C PRO A 134 6.26 3.01 -14.22
N THR A 135 6.39 1.78 -13.73
CA THR A 135 6.59 0.59 -14.56
C THR A 135 5.41 -0.35 -14.56
N ASP A 136 4.69 -0.48 -13.46
CA ASP A 136 3.58 -1.42 -13.34
C ASP A 136 2.48 -0.92 -12.40
N LEU A 137 1.76 0.12 -12.85
CA LEU A 137 0.61 0.64 -12.12
C LEU A 137 -0.61 -0.27 -12.30
N THR A 138 -1.38 -0.48 -11.25
CA THR A 138 -2.71 -1.08 -11.32
C THR A 138 -3.67 -0.22 -12.15
N GLU A 139 -4.82 -0.77 -12.53
CA GLU A 139 -5.87 -0.03 -13.25
C GLU A 139 -6.32 1.20 -12.45
N LEU A 140 -6.51 1.04 -11.14
CA LEU A 140 -6.94 2.13 -10.25
C LEU A 140 -5.87 3.22 -10.16
N GLU A 141 -4.61 2.88 -9.97
CA GLU A 141 -3.49 3.85 -9.91
C GLU A 141 -3.34 4.60 -11.23
N ARG A 142 -3.44 3.92 -12.39
CA ARG A 142 -3.39 4.60 -13.70
C ARG A 142 -4.48 5.66 -13.88
N ARG A 143 -5.67 5.45 -13.29
CA ARG A 143 -6.79 6.38 -13.44
C ARG A 143 -6.93 7.38 -12.29
N SER A 144 -6.07 7.29 -11.27
CA SER A 144 -6.09 8.17 -10.09
C SER A 144 -4.76 8.82 -9.76
N THR A 145 -3.72 8.61 -10.58
CA THR A 145 -2.39 9.19 -10.39
C THR A 145 -1.97 9.98 -11.62
N THR A 146 -1.48 11.20 -11.42
CA THR A 146 -1.07 12.11 -12.52
C THR A 146 0.42 12.27 -12.67
N GLY A 147 1.24 11.89 -11.66
CA GLY A 147 2.69 12.01 -11.79
C GLY A 147 3.46 11.88 -10.49
N LEU A 148 4.76 12.07 -10.63
CA LEU A 148 5.77 12.00 -9.59
C LEU A 148 6.53 13.30 -9.53
N ARG A 149 6.90 13.76 -8.32
CA ARG A 149 7.70 14.96 -8.15
C ARG A 149 8.61 14.84 -6.93
N TRP A 150 9.84 15.31 -7.09
CA TRP A 150 10.77 15.54 -5.99
C TRP A 150 10.49 16.89 -5.31
N TRP A 151 10.38 16.87 -3.99
CA TRP A 151 10.06 18.02 -3.16
C TRP A 151 11.15 18.28 -2.13
N THR A 152 11.54 19.53 -1.99
CA THR A 152 12.29 19.98 -0.81
C THR A 152 11.35 20.16 0.40
N SER A 153 11.88 20.15 1.63
CA SER A 153 11.09 20.44 2.83
C SER A 153 10.48 21.86 2.81
N ALA A 154 11.15 22.82 2.17
CA ALA A 154 10.64 24.17 1.99
C ALA A 154 9.44 24.23 1.03
N GLU A 155 9.51 23.51 -0.10
CA GLU A 155 8.39 23.41 -1.04
C GLU A 155 7.17 22.74 -0.40
N LEU A 156 7.39 21.66 0.38
CA LEU A 156 6.31 20.99 1.12
C LEU A 156 5.64 21.92 2.13
N SER A 157 6.42 22.74 2.82
CA SER A 157 5.88 23.73 3.79
C SER A 157 5.06 24.82 3.10
N ALA A 158 5.31 25.09 1.83
CA ALA A 158 4.58 26.06 1.00
C ALA A 158 3.51 25.44 0.09
N ALA A 159 3.31 24.12 0.16
CA ALA A 159 2.34 23.42 -0.68
C ALA A 159 0.92 23.96 -0.45
N ARG A 160 0.17 24.12 -1.55
CA ARG A 160 -1.23 24.56 -1.50
C ARG A 160 -2.20 23.38 -1.50
N GLU A 161 -1.79 22.29 -2.11
CA GLU A 161 -2.53 21.03 -2.13
C GLU A 161 -2.24 20.25 -0.85
N THR A 162 -3.15 19.38 -0.48
CA THR A 162 -2.98 18.50 0.66
C THR A 162 -1.81 17.53 0.42
N VAL A 163 -0.98 17.33 1.43
CA VAL A 163 0.11 16.37 1.42
C VAL A 163 -0.07 15.40 2.58
N TYR A 164 -0.09 14.11 2.28
CA TYR A 164 -0.23 13.06 3.30
C TYR A 164 1.10 12.35 3.60
N PRO A 165 1.37 12.06 4.92
CA PRO A 165 0.62 12.50 6.10
C PRO A 165 0.61 14.03 6.22
N THR A 166 -0.44 14.61 6.81
CA THR A 166 -0.64 16.08 6.84
C THR A 166 0.49 16.88 7.49
N ARG A 167 1.34 16.23 8.29
CA ARG A 167 2.54 16.82 8.91
C ARG A 167 3.84 16.46 8.20
N LEU A 168 3.80 15.98 6.96
CA LEU A 168 4.98 15.48 6.25
C LEU A 168 6.12 16.52 6.17
N ALA A 169 5.82 17.79 5.95
CA ALA A 169 6.82 18.85 5.88
C ALA A 169 7.60 19.01 7.22
N GLU A 170 6.90 18.94 8.34
CA GLU A 170 7.50 19.01 9.68
C GLU A 170 8.30 17.74 9.99
N LEU A 171 7.71 16.57 9.70
CA LEU A 171 8.34 15.26 9.90
C LEU A 171 9.62 15.14 9.07
N LEU A 172 9.59 15.57 7.80
CA LEU A 172 10.77 15.57 6.94
C LEU A 172 11.87 16.49 7.48
N ARG A 173 11.53 17.70 7.90
CA ARG A 173 12.50 18.62 8.48
C ARG A 173 13.16 18.01 9.72
N THR A 174 12.38 17.45 10.64
CA THR A 174 12.92 16.77 11.83
C THR A 174 13.85 15.62 11.45
N LEU A 175 13.44 14.80 10.46
CA LEU A 175 14.26 13.70 9.95
C LEU A 175 15.60 14.18 9.37
N LEU A 176 15.61 15.29 8.64
CA LEU A 176 16.84 15.84 8.05
C LEU A 176 17.75 16.49 9.09
N ASP A 177 17.19 17.14 10.11
CA ASP A 177 17.94 17.84 11.15
C ASP A 177 18.49 16.88 12.23
N GLU A 178 17.72 15.85 12.60
CA GLU A 178 18.01 14.99 13.75
C GLU A 178 18.37 13.54 13.35
N GLY A 179 18.12 13.17 12.09
CA GLY A 179 18.25 11.80 11.59
C GLY A 179 17.05 10.92 11.97
N PRO A 180 17.11 9.62 11.60
CA PRO A 180 16.03 8.69 11.87
C PRO A 180 15.85 8.43 13.37
N PRO A 181 14.61 8.31 13.86
CA PRO A 181 14.34 8.03 15.26
C PRO A 181 14.86 6.64 15.66
N ARG A 182 15.19 6.45 16.94
CA ARG A 182 15.68 5.15 17.47
C ARG A 182 14.62 4.03 17.42
N ALA A 183 13.35 4.41 17.42
CA ALA A 183 12.21 3.51 17.27
C ALA A 183 11.11 4.23 16.46
N PRO A 184 10.23 3.50 15.77
CA PRO A 184 9.14 4.10 15.00
C PRO A 184 8.27 5.03 15.85
N VAL A 185 8.04 6.26 15.38
CA VAL A 185 7.16 7.22 16.03
C VAL A 185 5.73 6.94 15.59
N VAL A 186 4.81 6.80 16.54
CA VAL A 186 3.38 6.65 16.25
C VAL A 186 2.79 8.04 16.03
N LEU A 187 2.32 8.30 14.82
CA LEU A 187 1.66 9.54 14.46
C LEU A 187 0.19 9.53 14.92
N ALA A 188 -0.38 10.72 15.08
CA ALA A 188 -1.80 10.84 15.33
C ALA A 188 -2.62 10.19 14.19
N PRO A 189 -3.72 9.49 14.49
CA PRO A 189 -4.59 8.93 13.46
C PRO A 189 -5.15 10.04 12.56
N GLU A 190 -5.23 9.77 11.26
CA GLU A 190 -5.91 10.65 10.30
C GLU A 190 -7.19 9.96 9.79
N ILE A 191 -8.34 10.49 10.22
CA ILE A 191 -9.67 9.99 9.85
C ILE A 191 -10.40 11.13 9.15
N VAL A 192 -10.77 10.92 7.88
CA VAL A 192 -11.42 11.89 7.02
C VAL A 192 -12.82 11.42 6.63
#